data_1474b7e15857d46b67d963e75701ab9a
#
_entry.id   1474b7e15857d46b67d963e75701ab9a
#
_cell.length_a   1.000
_cell.length_b   1.000
_cell.length_c   1.000
_cell.angle_alpha   90.00
_cell.angle_beta   90.00
_cell.angle_gamma   90.00
#
_symmetry.space_group_name_H-M   'P 1'
#
loop_
_entity.id
_entity.type
_entity.pdbx_description
1 polymer ?
#
loop_
_entity_poly.entity_id
_entity_poly.type
_entity_poly.pdbx_seq_one_letter_code
_entity_poly.pdbx_strand_id
1 'polypeptide(L)'
;MNILVTGANGQLGNEMRIATIGSEDRYIFTDVCDEHPESLEMLHKLAGEDVDTTTTRLDITNLDTIRTMVKENDVKVIVNCAAWTNVDGAEDPEIFDLVELLNAKAPENLAIAMKEVSGLLVHISTDYVFGGDPYNTPCKENQKGTPSGIYGLTKLHGEQNIQKTGVDHLIFRTAWLYSEFGKNFVKTMLNLTATKPQLKVVFDQVGTPTYARDLADVTLVAIEDYKQARNLKHETWNYAKTGIYHFSNEGVCSWYDFTKMIAEYAGNMECDIQPCHSDEFPSSVKRPSFSVLDKTKVKSTFNLKVPYWTESLKKCIDNIKTYKQ
;
A
#
# COMPACT_ATOMS: atom_id res chain seq x y z
N MET A 1 -7.77 19.03 10.65
CA MET A 1 -8.04 17.73 11.34
C MET A 1 -6.70 17.09 11.72
N ASN A 2 -6.62 16.26 12.79
CA ASN A 2 -5.38 15.55 13.12
C ASN A 2 -5.46 14.12 12.59
N ILE A 3 -4.46 13.75 11.79
CA ILE A 3 -4.37 12.48 11.06
C ILE A 3 -3.08 11.77 11.46
N LEU A 4 -3.18 10.53 11.92
CA LEU A 4 -2.05 9.68 12.29
C LEU A 4 -1.72 8.75 11.12
N VAL A 5 -0.46 8.72 10.69
CA VAL A 5 0.04 7.80 9.65
C VAL A 5 0.99 6.82 10.32
N THR A 6 0.69 5.53 10.26
CA THR A 6 1.57 4.46 10.77
C THR A 6 2.37 3.82 9.63
N GLY A 7 3.54 3.24 9.92
CA GLY A 7 4.43 2.75 8.88
C GLY A 7 4.97 3.88 7.99
N ALA A 8 5.20 5.04 8.62
CA ALA A 8 5.54 6.28 7.93
C ALA A 8 6.88 6.23 7.18
N ASN A 9 7.78 5.35 7.59
CA ASN A 9 9.10 5.18 7.00
C ASN A 9 9.13 4.10 5.88
N GLY A 10 7.97 3.54 5.56
CA GLY A 10 7.77 2.64 4.42
C GLY A 10 7.53 3.38 3.10
N GLN A 11 7.30 2.62 2.01
CA GLN A 11 7.03 3.18 0.68
C GLN A 11 5.85 4.16 0.70
N LEU A 12 4.68 3.71 1.10
CA LEU A 12 3.46 4.52 1.11
C LEU A 12 3.55 5.65 2.15
N GLY A 13 4.13 5.39 3.32
CA GLY A 13 4.31 6.42 4.35
C GLY A 13 5.13 7.61 3.87
N ASN A 14 6.23 7.38 3.15
CA ASN A 14 7.04 8.43 2.54
C ASN A 14 6.30 9.17 1.42
N GLU A 15 5.51 8.46 0.61
CA GLU A 15 4.65 9.10 -0.38
C GLU A 15 3.54 9.94 0.26
N MET A 16 3.00 9.52 1.41
CA MET A 16 2.07 10.33 2.18
C MET A 16 2.71 11.63 2.68
N ARG A 17 3.99 11.59 3.14
CA ARG A 17 4.70 12.80 3.53
C ARG A 17 4.73 13.83 2.40
N ILE A 18 5.06 13.39 1.19
CA ILE A 18 5.11 14.28 0.03
C ILE A 18 3.71 14.76 -0.39
N ALA A 19 2.73 13.85 -0.41
CA ALA A 19 1.37 14.18 -0.84
C ALA A 19 0.64 15.15 0.11
N THR A 20 1.11 15.27 1.37
CA THR A 20 0.50 16.14 2.39
C THR A 20 1.15 17.51 2.51
N ILE A 21 2.18 17.81 1.72
CA ILE A 21 2.81 19.13 1.71
C ILE A 21 1.77 20.21 1.36
N GLY A 22 1.74 21.26 2.16
CA GLY A 22 0.77 22.35 2.01
C GLY A 22 -0.65 22.04 2.48
N SER A 23 -0.90 20.88 3.08
CA SER A 23 -2.19 20.56 3.70
C SER A 23 -2.44 21.43 4.93
N GLU A 24 -3.72 21.86 5.11
CA GLU A 24 -4.17 22.52 6.35
C GLU A 24 -4.38 21.53 7.52
N ASP A 25 -4.40 20.23 7.24
CA ASP A 25 -4.52 19.18 8.24
C ASP A 25 -3.16 18.89 8.88
N ARG A 26 -3.17 18.56 10.18
CA ARG A 26 -1.97 18.14 10.88
C ARG A 26 -1.77 16.64 10.73
N TYR A 27 -0.67 16.25 10.11
CA TYR A 27 -0.24 14.86 10.00
C TYR A 27 0.78 14.52 11.09
N ILE A 28 0.64 13.34 11.68
CA ILE A 28 1.55 12.79 12.70
C ILE A 28 2.07 11.48 12.13
N PHE A 29 3.33 11.48 11.72
CA PHE A 29 3.98 10.32 11.12
C PHE A 29 4.61 9.45 12.19
N THR A 30 4.27 8.15 12.19
CA THR A 30 4.72 7.21 13.22
C THR A 30 5.26 5.92 12.63
N ASP A 31 6.30 5.37 13.27
CA ASP A 31 6.88 4.08 12.94
C ASP A 31 7.54 3.47 14.19
N VAL A 32 7.93 2.20 14.13
CA VAL A 32 8.78 1.54 15.14
C VAL A 32 10.26 1.62 14.80
N CYS A 33 10.58 1.90 13.54
CA CYS A 33 11.94 2.04 13.02
C CYS A 33 12.25 3.51 12.72
N ASP A 34 13.51 3.88 12.81
CA ASP A 34 13.99 5.16 12.32
C ASP A 34 13.95 5.21 10.78
N GLU A 35 13.87 6.42 10.23
CA GLU A 35 13.89 6.60 8.78
C GLU A 35 15.29 6.24 8.22
N HIS A 36 15.29 5.61 7.06
CA HIS A 36 16.53 5.26 6.38
C HIS A 36 17.18 6.51 5.78
N PRO A 37 18.52 6.74 5.94
CA PRO A 37 19.19 7.95 5.42
C PRO A 37 18.94 8.23 3.93
N GLU A 38 18.93 7.18 3.08
CA GLU A 38 18.61 7.32 1.66
C GLU A 38 17.19 7.81 1.40
N SER A 39 16.23 7.43 2.27
CA SER A 39 14.84 7.89 2.16
C SER A 39 14.74 9.36 2.53
N LEU A 40 15.44 9.80 3.58
CA LEU A 40 15.49 11.23 3.98
C LEU A 40 16.07 12.09 2.87
N GLU A 41 17.19 11.68 2.29
CA GLU A 41 17.80 12.39 1.16
C GLU A 41 16.85 12.44 -0.04
N MET A 42 16.18 11.34 -0.37
CA MET A 42 15.18 11.27 -1.43
C MET A 42 13.99 12.21 -1.15
N LEU A 43 13.48 12.24 0.08
CA LEU A 43 12.39 13.14 0.48
C LEU A 43 12.76 14.59 0.24
N HIS A 44 13.91 15.06 0.74
CA HIS A 44 14.36 16.43 0.54
C HIS A 44 14.56 16.77 -0.94
N LYS A 45 15.09 15.82 -1.72
CA LYS A 45 15.32 16.04 -3.15
C LYS A 45 14.03 16.12 -3.98
N LEU A 46 13.00 15.32 -3.63
CA LEU A 46 11.72 15.30 -4.35
C LEU A 46 10.74 16.36 -3.88
N ALA A 47 10.80 16.75 -2.62
CA ALA A 47 9.78 17.57 -1.97
C ALA A 47 10.33 18.89 -1.38
N GLY A 48 11.65 19.08 -1.36
CA GLY A 48 12.28 20.26 -0.77
C GLY A 48 12.39 20.17 0.76
N GLU A 49 12.88 21.25 1.36
CA GLU A 49 13.14 21.36 2.81
C GLU A 49 11.85 21.45 3.66
N ASP A 50 10.71 21.74 3.04
CA ASP A 50 9.42 21.89 3.73
C ASP A 50 8.73 20.54 4.05
N VAL A 51 9.29 19.40 3.61
CA VAL A 51 8.73 18.08 3.90
C VAL A 51 8.95 17.73 5.37
N ASP A 52 7.86 17.30 6.05
CA ASP A 52 7.97 16.80 7.42
C ASP A 52 8.62 15.42 7.46
N THR A 53 9.85 15.36 7.91
CA THR A 53 10.64 14.14 8.10
C THR A 53 10.58 13.59 9.52
N THR A 54 9.83 14.25 10.42
CA THR A 54 9.72 13.82 11.82
C THR A 54 8.97 12.49 11.90
N THR A 55 9.53 11.53 12.65
CA THR A 55 8.87 10.26 12.96
C THR A 55 8.73 10.11 14.46
N THR A 56 7.50 9.96 14.92
CA THR A 56 7.22 9.62 16.33
C THR A 56 7.16 8.10 16.49
N ARG A 57 7.85 7.55 17.48
CA ARG A 57 7.83 6.11 17.73
C ARG A 57 6.46 5.64 18.21
N LEU A 58 5.87 4.67 17.51
CA LEU A 58 4.61 4.02 17.88
C LEU A 58 4.62 2.54 17.48
N ASP A 59 4.44 1.67 18.47
CA ASP A 59 4.21 0.25 18.25
C ASP A 59 2.70 -0.02 18.16
N ILE A 60 2.23 -0.36 16.96
CA ILE A 60 0.80 -0.64 16.69
C ILE A 60 0.31 -1.97 17.27
N THR A 61 1.20 -2.80 17.82
CA THR A 61 0.80 -4.02 18.55
C THR A 61 0.34 -3.71 19.97
N ASN A 62 0.65 -2.52 20.50
CA ASN A 62 0.27 -2.09 21.84
C ASN A 62 -0.94 -1.14 21.80
N LEU A 63 -2.10 -1.66 22.17
CA LEU A 63 -3.37 -0.91 22.15
C LEU A 63 -3.35 0.32 23.07
N ASP A 64 -2.70 0.24 24.25
CA ASP A 64 -2.73 1.34 25.22
C ASP A 64 -1.88 2.52 24.73
N THR A 65 -0.74 2.27 24.07
CA THR A 65 0.06 3.34 23.46
C THR A 65 -0.67 3.99 22.30
N ILE A 66 -1.43 3.22 21.49
CA ILE A 66 -2.28 3.76 20.42
C ILE A 66 -3.37 4.67 21.01
N ARG A 67 -4.08 4.23 22.07
CA ARG A 67 -5.12 5.00 22.74
C ARG A 67 -4.58 6.32 23.29
N THR A 68 -3.40 6.29 23.91
CA THR A 68 -2.72 7.47 24.42
C THR A 68 -2.43 8.44 23.28
N MET A 69 -1.79 7.98 22.21
CA MET A 69 -1.46 8.77 21.03
C MET A 69 -2.71 9.40 20.40
N VAL A 70 -3.79 8.63 20.23
CA VAL A 70 -5.06 9.08 19.64
C VAL A 70 -5.70 10.18 20.51
N LYS A 71 -5.74 10.01 21.83
CA LYS A 71 -6.38 10.96 22.75
C LYS A 71 -5.57 12.24 22.93
N GLU A 72 -4.27 12.14 23.19
CA GLU A 72 -3.40 13.30 23.42
C GLU A 72 -3.27 14.20 22.20
N ASN A 73 -3.36 13.64 21.01
CA ASN A 73 -3.27 14.38 19.75
C ASN A 73 -4.63 14.67 19.09
N ASP A 74 -5.75 14.35 19.75
CA ASP A 74 -7.11 14.51 19.18
C ASP A 74 -7.23 13.95 17.76
N VAL A 75 -6.68 12.73 17.53
CA VAL A 75 -6.65 12.08 16.21
C VAL A 75 -8.06 11.72 15.77
N LYS A 76 -8.40 12.05 14.52
CA LYS A 76 -9.71 11.76 13.92
C LYS A 76 -9.63 10.73 12.79
N VAL A 77 -8.46 10.54 12.21
CA VAL A 77 -8.20 9.56 11.16
C VAL A 77 -6.87 8.87 11.44
N ILE A 78 -6.84 7.56 11.30
CA ILE A 78 -5.58 6.79 11.19
C ILE A 78 -5.46 6.27 9.76
N VAL A 79 -4.29 6.48 9.13
CA VAL A 79 -3.88 5.82 7.89
C VAL A 79 -2.86 4.75 8.24
N ASN A 80 -3.27 3.49 8.20
CA ASN A 80 -2.39 2.37 8.51
C ASN A 80 -1.65 1.87 7.28
N CYS A 81 -0.39 2.31 7.12
CA CYS A 81 0.55 1.84 6.10
C CYS A 81 1.48 0.73 6.64
N ALA A 82 1.48 0.47 7.95
CA ALA A 82 2.31 -0.54 8.58
C ALA A 82 1.76 -1.95 8.34
N ALA A 83 2.62 -2.87 7.95
CA ALA A 83 2.30 -4.29 7.78
C ALA A 83 3.58 -5.13 7.67
N TRP A 84 3.48 -6.42 7.93
CA TRP A 84 4.44 -7.39 7.42
C TRP A 84 4.20 -7.58 5.92
N THR A 85 5.19 -7.31 5.07
CA THR A 85 5.05 -7.33 3.60
C THR A 85 5.97 -8.32 2.89
N ASN A 86 6.86 -9.01 3.63
CA ASN A 86 7.70 -10.07 3.05
C ASN A 86 6.87 -11.34 2.84
N VAL A 87 6.33 -11.50 1.61
CA VAL A 87 5.43 -12.60 1.23
C VAL A 87 6.09 -13.96 1.43
N ASP A 88 7.31 -14.15 0.90
CA ASP A 88 8.02 -15.42 1.00
C ASP A 88 8.44 -15.73 2.45
N GLY A 89 8.87 -14.71 3.20
CA GLY A 89 9.22 -14.87 4.62
C GLY A 89 8.02 -15.18 5.53
N ALA A 90 6.79 -14.81 5.13
CA ALA A 90 5.60 -15.11 5.91
C ALA A 90 5.27 -16.61 6.00
N GLU A 91 5.80 -17.43 5.08
CA GLU A 91 5.59 -18.89 5.09
C GLU A 91 6.48 -19.62 6.11
N ASP A 92 7.41 -18.94 6.77
CA ASP A 92 8.20 -19.51 7.85
C ASP A 92 7.31 -19.76 9.10
N PRO A 93 7.13 -21.02 9.54
CA PRO A 93 6.29 -21.31 10.69
C PRO A 93 6.78 -20.67 12.00
N GLU A 94 8.07 -20.36 12.13
CA GLU A 94 8.64 -19.77 13.34
C GLU A 94 8.20 -18.31 13.54
N ILE A 95 7.80 -17.62 12.47
CA ILE A 95 7.36 -16.22 12.54
C ILE A 95 5.87 -16.01 12.29
N PHE A 96 5.08 -17.09 12.14
CA PHE A 96 3.64 -16.99 11.88
C PHE A 96 2.93 -16.09 12.91
N ASP A 97 3.21 -16.27 14.20
CA ASP A 97 2.58 -15.47 15.26
C ASP A 97 2.93 -13.98 15.12
N LEU A 98 4.14 -13.64 14.70
CA LEU A 98 4.54 -12.27 14.44
C LEU A 98 3.81 -11.69 13.22
N VAL A 99 3.69 -12.47 12.14
CA VAL A 99 2.98 -12.04 10.92
C VAL A 99 1.49 -11.82 11.22
N GLU A 100 0.85 -12.73 11.96
CA GLU A 100 -0.56 -12.60 12.40
C GLU A 100 -0.73 -11.40 13.34
N LEU A 101 0.19 -11.20 14.29
CA LEU A 101 0.19 -10.04 15.18
C LEU A 101 0.22 -8.72 14.40
N LEU A 102 1.11 -8.59 13.42
CA LEU A 102 1.28 -7.35 12.65
C LEU A 102 0.19 -7.13 11.60
N ASN A 103 -0.28 -8.20 10.94
CA ASN A 103 -1.23 -8.09 9.83
C ASN A 103 -2.71 -8.21 10.26
N ALA A 104 -2.99 -8.83 11.41
CA ALA A 104 -4.36 -9.04 11.86
C ALA A 104 -4.67 -8.35 13.19
N LYS A 105 -3.84 -8.55 14.22
CA LYS A 105 -4.12 -8.00 15.55
C LYS A 105 -3.81 -6.51 15.66
N ALA A 106 -2.72 -6.04 15.10
CA ALA A 106 -2.37 -4.62 15.13
C ALA A 106 -3.41 -3.74 14.40
N PRO A 107 -3.92 -4.09 13.18
CA PRO A 107 -5.05 -3.39 12.57
C PRO A 107 -6.32 -3.39 13.43
N GLU A 108 -6.62 -4.49 14.16
CA GLU A 108 -7.72 -4.54 15.12
C GLU A 108 -7.52 -3.53 16.26
N ASN A 109 -6.32 -3.43 16.82
CA ASN A 109 -6.01 -2.45 17.88
C ASN A 109 -6.24 -1.01 17.40
N LEU A 110 -5.80 -0.67 16.18
CA LEU A 110 -6.04 0.63 15.55
C LEU A 110 -7.54 0.88 15.38
N ALA A 111 -8.29 -0.13 14.92
CA ALA A 111 -9.73 -0.05 14.75
C ALA A 111 -10.48 0.17 16.07
N ILE A 112 -10.08 -0.53 17.14
CA ILE A 112 -10.65 -0.35 18.50
C ILE A 112 -10.41 1.09 18.97
N ALA A 113 -9.18 1.59 18.90
CA ALA A 113 -8.84 2.94 19.33
C ALA A 113 -9.63 4.01 18.54
N MET A 114 -9.81 3.84 17.23
CA MET A 114 -10.58 4.77 16.42
C MET A 114 -12.08 4.66 16.66
N LYS A 115 -12.61 3.48 16.98
CA LYS A 115 -14.01 3.29 17.37
C LYS A 115 -14.34 4.08 18.65
N GLU A 116 -13.44 4.05 19.63
CA GLU A 116 -13.61 4.76 20.92
C GLU A 116 -13.75 6.27 20.77
N VAL A 117 -13.17 6.86 19.70
CA VAL A 117 -13.24 8.31 19.41
C VAL A 117 -14.16 8.65 18.23
N SER A 118 -14.94 7.68 17.73
CA SER A 118 -15.79 7.83 16.55
C SER A 118 -15.02 8.39 15.34
N GLY A 119 -13.81 7.90 15.12
CA GLY A 119 -12.91 8.28 14.03
C GLY A 119 -12.95 7.32 12.87
N LEU A 120 -12.12 7.58 11.84
CA LEU A 120 -11.95 6.77 10.64
C LEU A 120 -10.64 5.98 10.69
N LEU A 121 -10.67 4.70 10.31
CA LEU A 121 -9.48 3.92 9.99
C LEU A 121 -9.38 3.71 8.48
N VAL A 122 -8.32 4.21 7.85
CA VAL A 122 -7.90 3.83 6.50
C VAL A 122 -6.84 2.74 6.62
N HIS A 123 -7.07 1.58 6.00
CA HIS A 123 -6.16 0.43 6.10
C HIS A 123 -5.77 -0.08 4.72
N ILE A 124 -4.48 -0.37 4.53
CA ILE A 124 -3.97 -0.90 3.27
C ILE A 124 -3.90 -2.43 3.35
N SER A 125 -4.62 -3.09 2.45
CA SER A 125 -4.67 -4.53 2.27
C SER A 125 -4.09 -4.93 0.90
N THR A 126 -4.33 -6.14 0.44
CA THR A 126 -3.63 -6.78 -0.69
C THR A 126 -4.55 -7.57 -1.60
N ASP A 127 -4.15 -7.73 -2.87
CA ASP A 127 -4.71 -8.66 -3.85
C ASP A 127 -4.49 -10.13 -3.48
N TYR A 128 -3.50 -10.45 -2.62
CA TYR A 128 -3.24 -11.81 -2.14
C TYR A 128 -4.37 -12.43 -1.34
N VAL A 129 -5.40 -11.66 -0.97
CA VAL A 129 -6.64 -12.22 -0.41
C VAL A 129 -7.40 -13.11 -1.42
N PHE A 130 -7.04 -13.09 -2.72
CA PHE A 130 -7.67 -13.84 -3.82
C PHE A 130 -6.81 -14.96 -4.42
N GLY A 131 -5.71 -15.36 -3.81
CA GLY A 131 -4.73 -16.24 -4.44
C GLY A 131 -5.14 -17.71 -4.66
N GLY A 132 -6.17 -18.21 -3.96
CA GLY A 132 -6.50 -19.63 -3.91
C GLY A 132 -7.35 -20.16 -5.09
N ASP A 133 -8.13 -19.32 -5.75
CA ASP A 133 -8.98 -19.71 -6.87
C ASP A 133 -8.40 -19.24 -8.22
N PRO A 134 -8.61 -20.02 -9.31
CA PRO A 134 -8.18 -19.60 -10.64
C PRO A 134 -9.11 -18.51 -11.18
N TYR A 135 -8.79 -17.25 -10.89
CA TYR A 135 -9.50 -16.11 -11.47
C TYR A 135 -9.04 -15.84 -12.92
N ASN A 136 -9.98 -15.41 -13.75
CA ASN A 136 -9.72 -14.98 -15.14
C ASN A 136 -10.47 -13.68 -15.49
N THR A 137 -11.09 -13.07 -14.50
CA THR A 137 -11.78 -11.77 -14.59
C THR A 137 -11.35 -10.90 -13.40
N PRO A 138 -11.38 -9.56 -13.54
CA PRO A 138 -11.02 -8.70 -12.42
C PRO A 138 -11.81 -8.98 -11.15
N CYS A 139 -11.08 -9.15 -10.03
CA CYS A 139 -11.67 -9.45 -8.72
C CYS A 139 -12.44 -8.24 -8.20
N LYS A 140 -13.65 -8.48 -7.65
CA LYS A 140 -14.49 -7.44 -7.04
C LYS A 140 -14.42 -7.50 -5.52
N GLU A 141 -14.71 -6.39 -4.86
CA GLU A 141 -14.62 -6.23 -3.41
C GLU A 141 -15.54 -7.18 -2.63
N ASN A 142 -16.68 -7.58 -3.22
CA ASN A 142 -17.65 -8.48 -2.62
C ASN A 142 -17.36 -9.98 -2.85
N GLN A 143 -16.30 -10.32 -3.58
CA GLN A 143 -15.89 -11.71 -3.73
C GLN A 143 -15.29 -12.23 -2.44
N LYS A 144 -15.55 -13.51 -2.14
CA LYS A 144 -14.98 -14.19 -0.98
C LYS A 144 -13.45 -14.26 -1.12
N GLY A 145 -12.75 -13.91 -0.08
CA GLY A 145 -11.30 -14.11 -0.01
C GLY A 145 -10.92 -15.59 -0.01
N THR A 146 -9.92 -15.96 -0.79
CA THR A 146 -9.38 -17.32 -0.96
C THR A 146 -7.85 -17.27 -1.00
N PRO A 147 -7.21 -16.80 0.09
CA PRO A 147 -5.75 -16.67 0.12
C PRO A 147 -5.06 -18.01 -0.06
N SER A 148 -3.94 -18.03 -0.79
CA SER A 148 -3.13 -19.24 -1.06
C SER A 148 -1.89 -19.34 -0.17
N GLY A 149 -1.57 -18.31 0.62
CA GLY A 149 -0.39 -18.25 1.49
C GLY A 149 -0.67 -17.46 2.78
N ILE A 150 0.24 -17.54 3.72
CA ILE A 150 0.15 -16.93 5.06
C ILE A 150 0.01 -15.40 4.99
N TYR A 151 0.77 -14.75 4.11
CA TYR A 151 0.64 -13.31 3.94
C TYR A 151 -0.79 -12.89 3.59
N GLY A 152 -1.38 -13.49 2.56
CA GLY A 152 -2.75 -13.19 2.14
C GLY A 152 -3.78 -13.54 3.22
N LEU A 153 -3.59 -14.67 3.93
CA LEU A 153 -4.46 -15.12 5.02
C LEU A 153 -4.46 -14.11 6.17
N THR A 154 -3.29 -13.72 6.66
CA THR A 154 -3.17 -12.80 7.79
C THR A 154 -3.68 -11.38 7.46
N LYS A 155 -3.48 -10.91 6.21
CA LYS A 155 -4.09 -9.66 5.73
C LYS A 155 -5.62 -9.74 5.70
N LEU A 156 -6.19 -10.87 5.23
CA LEU A 156 -7.64 -11.10 5.25
C LEU A 156 -8.19 -11.13 6.68
N HIS A 157 -7.48 -11.75 7.63
CA HIS A 157 -7.86 -11.72 9.05
C HIS A 157 -7.88 -10.26 9.57
N GLY A 158 -6.91 -9.42 9.19
CA GLY A 158 -6.89 -8.00 9.53
C GLY A 158 -8.13 -7.25 9.03
N GLU A 159 -8.53 -7.44 7.77
CA GLU A 159 -9.76 -6.87 7.22
C GLU A 159 -10.99 -7.27 8.04
N GLN A 160 -11.11 -8.58 8.33
CA GLN A 160 -12.23 -9.13 9.11
C GLN A 160 -12.25 -8.60 10.55
N ASN A 161 -11.10 -8.45 11.17
CA ASN A 161 -10.99 -7.93 12.53
C ASN A 161 -11.38 -6.44 12.59
N ILE A 162 -10.93 -5.62 11.63
CA ILE A 162 -11.37 -4.23 11.49
C ILE A 162 -12.90 -4.16 11.38
N GLN A 163 -13.50 -4.93 10.46
CA GLN A 163 -14.95 -4.94 10.23
C GLN A 163 -15.73 -5.33 11.48
N LYS A 164 -15.27 -6.34 12.25
CA LYS A 164 -15.91 -6.79 13.49
C LYS A 164 -15.99 -5.71 14.57
N THR A 165 -15.08 -4.75 14.62
CA THR A 165 -15.12 -3.63 15.58
C THR A 165 -16.28 -2.68 15.31
N GLY A 166 -16.79 -2.63 14.08
CA GLY A 166 -17.79 -1.67 13.64
C GLY A 166 -17.29 -0.22 13.60
N VAL A 167 -15.99 0.00 13.48
CA VAL A 167 -15.40 1.33 13.25
C VAL A 167 -15.73 1.80 11.83
N ASP A 168 -15.86 3.11 11.61
CA ASP A 168 -15.84 3.65 10.25
C ASP A 168 -14.48 3.36 9.62
N HIS A 169 -14.47 2.71 8.46
CA HIS A 169 -13.23 2.26 7.83
C HIS A 169 -13.27 2.33 6.31
N LEU A 170 -12.08 2.57 5.74
CA LEU A 170 -11.81 2.40 4.32
C LEU A 170 -10.64 1.42 4.20
N ILE A 171 -10.90 0.24 3.65
CA ILE A 171 -9.86 -0.77 3.41
C ILE A 171 -9.54 -0.75 1.92
N PHE A 172 -8.32 -0.33 1.56
CA PHE A 172 -7.83 -0.35 0.19
C PHE A 172 -7.02 -1.63 -0.06
N ARG A 173 -7.55 -2.57 -0.84
CA ARG A 173 -6.75 -3.66 -1.40
C ARG A 173 -5.98 -3.14 -2.58
N THR A 174 -4.67 -3.34 -2.58
CA THR A 174 -3.76 -2.93 -3.63
C THR A 174 -2.88 -4.08 -4.10
N ALA A 175 -2.20 -3.91 -5.25
CA ALA A 175 -1.34 -4.93 -5.85
C ALA A 175 -0.02 -4.30 -6.33
N TRP A 176 1.09 -5.04 -6.25
CA TRP A 176 2.37 -4.71 -6.88
C TRP A 176 2.84 -3.29 -6.57
N LEU A 177 2.79 -2.91 -5.27
CA LEU A 177 3.13 -1.56 -4.82
C LEU A 177 4.61 -1.25 -5.04
N TYR A 178 4.89 -0.10 -5.63
CA TYR A 178 6.25 0.41 -5.83
C TYR A 178 6.31 1.92 -5.62
N SER A 179 7.50 2.42 -5.31
CA SER A 179 7.84 3.83 -5.25
C SER A 179 9.35 4.04 -5.36
N GLU A 180 9.79 5.26 -5.24
CA GLU A 180 11.20 5.65 -5.10
C GLU A 180 11.79 5.15 -3.78
N PHE A 181 10.94 4.94 -2.77
CA PHE A 181 11.33 4.58 -1.41
C PHE A 181 11.35 3.07 -1.17
N GLY A 182 12.13 2.65 -0.19
CA GLY A 182 12.21 1.27 0.26
C GLY A 182 12.72 0.28 -0.81
N LYS A 183 12.51 -1.01 -0.55
CA LYS A 183 12.82 -2.10 -1.49
C LYS A 183 11.55 -2.50 -2.23
N ASN A 184 11.61 -2.58 -3.57
CA ASN A 184 10.48 -3.00 -4.40
C ASN A 184 10.97 -3.58 -5.74
N PHE A 185 10.02 -4.13 -6.50
CA PHE A 185 10.32 -4.78 -7.77
C PHE A 185 10.94 -3.82 -8.79
N VAL A 186 10.45 -2.57 -8.90
CA VAL A 186 11.00 -1.57 -9.83
C VAL A 186 12.48 -1.32 -9.56
N LYS A 187 12.86 -1.03 -8.31
CA LYS A 187 14.27 -0.79 -7.93
C LYS A 187 15.13 -2.04 -8.17
N THR A 188 14.60 -3.24 -7.92
CA THR A 188 15.28 -4.50 -8.19
C THR A 188 15.54 -4.66 -9.69
N MET A 189 14.53 -4.46 -10.54
CA MET A 189 14.68 -4.60 -11.98
C MET A 189 15.55 -3.49 -12.59
N LEU A 190 15.48 -2.26 -12.09
CA LEU A 190 16.42 -1.19 -12.49
C LEU A 190 17.88 -1.60 -12.30
N ASN A 191 18.20 -2.21 -11.16
CA ASN A 191 19.56 -2.69 -10.89
C ASN A 191 19.93 -3.91 -11.76
N LEU A 192 19.04 -4.89 -11.87
CA LEU A 192 19.31 -6.12 -12.62
C LEU A 192 19.47 -5.85 -14.12
N THR A 193 18.60 -5.02 -14.71
CA THR A 193 18.67 -4.69 -16.13
C THR A 193 19.88 -3.82 -16.49
N ALA A 194 20.42 -3.07 -15.53
CA ALA A 194 21.66 -2.30 -15.72
C ALA A 194 22.93 -3.14 -15.60
N THR A 195 22.88 -4.31 -14.90
CA THR A 195 24.08 -5.06 -14.51
C THR A 195 24.18 -6.45 -15.10
N LYS A 196 23.07 -7.02 -15.58
CA LYS A 196 23.02 -8.38 -16.14
C LYS A 196 22.84 -8.34 -17.65
N PRO A 197 23.58 -9.19 -18.40
CA PRO A 197 23.42 -9.27 -19.85
C PRO A 197 22.08 -9.93 -20.24
N GLN A 198 21.51 -10.76 -19.37
CA GLN A 198 20.26 -11.48 -19.60
C GLN A 198 19.47 -11.68 -18.30
N LEU A 199 18.14 -11.61 -18.39
CA LEU A 199 17.21 -11.94 -17.32
C LEU A 199 16.07 -12.81 -17.85
N LYS A 200 15.61 -13.77 -17.03
CA LYS A 200 14.33 -14.46 -17.22
C LYS A 200 13.30 -13.90 -16.25
N VAL A 201 12.13 -13.53 -16.75
CA VAL A 201 11.07 -12.92 -15.93
C VAL A 201 9.72 -13.59 -16.22
N VAL A 202 8.98 -13.89 -15.17
CA VAL A 202 7.70 -14.59 -15.23
C VAL A 202 6.67 -13.78 -16.05
N PHE A 203 6.01 -14.42 -17.02
CA PHE A 203 5.00 -13.79 -17.86
C PHE A 203 3.57 -14.32 -17.65
N ASP A 204 3.40 -15.46 -16.97
CA ASP A 204 2.11 -16.12 -16.71
C ASP A 204 1.49 -15.74 -15.36
N GLN A 205 2.03 -14.70 -14.71
CA GLN A 205 1.41 -14.00 -13.57
C GLN A 205 1.01 -12.60 -14.01
N VAL A 206 -0.28 -12.33 -13.95
CA VAL A 206 -0.91 -11.12 -14.50
C VAL A 206 -1.58 -10.32 -13.39
N GLY A 207 -1.27 -9.03 -13.33
CA GLY A 207 -1.79 -8.10 -12.33
C GLY A 207 -1.73 -6.66 -12.83
N THR A 208 -1.77 -5.72 -11.90
CA THR A 208 -1.57 -4.30 -12.20
C THR A 208 -0.64 -3.68 -11.19
N PRO A 209 0.46 -3.02 -11.61
CA PRO A 209 1.32 -2.28 -10.70
C PRO A 209 0.58 -1.09 -10.06
N THR A 210 0.96 -0.75 -8.84
CA THR A 210 0.44 0.42 -8.12
C THR A 210 1.59 1.32 -7.72
N TYR A 211 1.61 2.54 -8.22
CA TYR A 211 2.51 3.57 -7.74
C TYR A 211 2.01 4.11 -6.39
N ALA A 212 2.84 4.07 -5.37
CA ALA A 212 2.44 4.42 -4.02
C ALA A 212 2.01 5.89 -3.87
N ARG A 213 2.54 6.81 -4.71
CA ARG A 213 2.06 8.19 -4.78
C ARG A 213 0.60 8.26 -5.23
N ASP A 214 0.21 7.50 -6.24
CA ASP A 214 -1.19 7.51 -6.71
C ASP A 214 -2.12 6.93 -5.63
N LEU A 215 -1.67 5.93 -4.85
CA LEU A 215 -2.42 5.41 -3.71
C LEU A 215 -2.50 6.43 -2.55
N ALA A 216 -1.42 7.19 -2.30
CA ALA A 216 -1.44 8.28 -1.33
C ALA A 216 -2.44 9.36 -1.73
N ASP A 217 -2.45 9.80 -2.98
CA ASP A 217 -3.38 10.81 -3.50
C ASP A 217 -4.85 10.36 -3.35
N VAL A 218 -5.15 9.09 -3.69
CA VAL A 218 -6.49 8.51 -3.49
C VAL A 218 -6.88 8.45 -2.02
N THR A 219 -5.93 8.11 -1.15
CA THR A 219 -6.14 8.11 0.30
C THR A 219 -6.52 9.52 0.80
N LEU A 220 -5.85 10.56 0.32
CA LEU A 220 -6.16 11.95 0.67
C LEU A 220 -7.54 12.38 0.15
N VAL A 221 -7.90 12.02 -1.07
CA VAL A 221 -9.26 12.27 -1.61
C VAL A 221 -10.33 11.62 -0.73
N ALA A 222 -10.11 10.38 -0.30
CA ALA A 222 -11.05 9.67 0.57
C ALA A 222 -11.14 10.28 1.98
N ILE A 223 -10.04 10.78 2.53
CA ILE A 223 -10.01 11.51 3.81
C ILE A 223 -10.75 12.84 3.68
N GLU A 224 -10.57 13.57 2.61
CA GLU A 224 -11.28 14.85 2.38
C GLU A 224 -12.79 14.62 2.25
N ASP A 225 -13.23 13.59 1.54
CA ASP A 225 -14.64 13.18 1.48
C ASP A 225 -15.21 12.86 2.87
N TYR A 226 -14.46 12.14 3.71
CA TYR A 226 -14.83 11.89 5.10
C TYR A 226 -14.96 13.17 5.92
N LYS A 227 -14.04 14.13 5.77
CA LYS A 227 -14.09 15.44 6.43
C LYS A 227 -15.34 16.21 6.06
N GLN A 228 -15.64 16.29 4.77
CA GLN A 228 -16.83 16.97 4.26
C GLN A 228 -18.10 16.33 4.79
N ALA A 229 -18.21 15.01 4.73
CA ALA A 229 -19.33 14.27 5.28
C ALA A 229 -19.47 14.48 6.79
N ARG A 230 -18.37 14.54 7.55
CA ARG A 230 -18.35 14.78 9.00
C ARG A 230 -18.81 16.20 9.38
N ASN A 231 -18.52 17.19 8.56
CA ASN A 231 -18.92 18.58 8.79
C ASN A 231 -20.44 18.82 8.58
N LEU A 232 -21.11 17.95 7.81
CA LEU A 232 -22.53 18.01 7.53
C LEU A 232 -23.43 17.32 8.58
N LYS A 233 -22.94 17.06 9.79
CA LYS A 233 -23.53 16.19 10.81
C LYS A 233 -24.98 16.45 11.20
N HIS A 234 -25.70 15.32 11.36
CA HIS A 234 -26.88 15.12 12.22
C HIS A 234 -26.55 14.20 13.40
N GLU A 235 -27.39 14.13 14.42
CA GLU A 235 -27.13 13.48 15.73
C GLU A 235 -26.73 11.98 15.68
N THR A 236 -27.06 11.26 14.60
CA THR A 236 -26.63 9.87 14.37
C THR A 236 -25.68 9.82 13.18
N TRP A 237 -24.39 9.77 13.46
CA TRP A 237 -23.35 9.76 12.43
C TRP A 237 -22.84 8.34 12.16
N ASN A 238 -22.93 7.93 10.89
CA ASN A 238 -22.18 6.83 10.30
C ASN A 238 -21.65 7.29 8.95
N TYR A 239 -20.39 6.97 8.65
CA TYR A 239 -19.81 7.27 7.35
C TYR A 239 -20.37 6.32 6.28
N ALA A 240 -21.23 6.83 5.43
CA ALA A 240 -21.97 6.03 4.44
C ALA A 240 -21.08 5.27 3.43
N LYS A 241 -19.82 5.72 3.26
CA LYS A 241 -18.85 5.10 2.35
C LYS A 241 -17.90 4.12 3.04
N THR A 242 -18.19 3.75 4.30
CA THR A 242 -17.42 2.69 5.00
C THR A 242 -17.38 1.39 4.19
N GLY A 243 -16.20 0.73 4.11
CA GLY A 243 -16.08 -0.56 3.44
C GLY A 243 -14.73 -0.83 2.76
N ILE A 244 -14.72 -1.91 1.96
CA ILE A 244 -13.55 -2.34 1.18
C ILE A 244 -13.61 -1.72 -0.21
N TYR A 245 -12.45 -1.30 -0.70
CA TYR A 245 -12.21 -0.74 -2.02
C TYR A 245 -10.98 -1.36 -2.65
N HIS A 246 -10.97 -1.46 -3.97
CA HIS A 246 -9.80 -1.88 -4.72
C HIS A 246 -9.12 -0.66 -5.37
N PHE A 247 -7.81 -0.58 -5.24
CA PHE A 247 -7.02 0.43 -5.95
C PHE A 247 -5.71 -0.16 -6.49
N SER A 248 -5.50 0.02 -7.78
CA SER A 248 -4.23 -0.08 -8.50
C SER A 248 -4.28 0.90 -9.68
N ASN A 249 -3.16 1.16 -10.34
CA ASN A 249 -3.19 1.95 -11.57
C ASN A 249 -4.07 1.27 -12.64
N GLU A 250 -4.48 1.98 -13.70
CA GLU A 250 -5.21 1.37 -14.81
C GLU A 250 -4.30 0.51 -15.69
N GLY A 251 -4.91 -0.45 -16.39
CA GLY A 251 -4.24 -1.38 -17.28
C GLY A 251 -3.93 -2.72 -16.60
N VAL A 252 -3.31 -3.60 -17.36
CA VAL A 252 -2.95 -4.97 -16.96
C VAL A 252 -1.62 -5.32 -17.60
N CYS A 253 -0.73 -6.01 -16.88
CA CYS A 253 0.53 -6.51 -17.41
C CYS A 253 1.01 -7.76 -16.66
N SER A 254 1.96 -8.49 -17.24
CA SER A 254 2.75 -9.50 -16.54
C SER A 254 3.98 -8.85 -15.86
N TRP A 255 4.68 -9.61 -14.99
CA TRP A 255 5.98 -9.18 -14.46
C TRP A 255 7.01 -8.98 -15.58
N TYR A 256 6.93 -9.79 -16.65
CA TYR A 256 7.76 -9.64 -17.85
C TYR A 256 7.50 -8.29 -18.54
N ASP A 257 6.23 -7.95 -18.82
CA ASP A 257 5.88 -6.68 -19.44
C ASP A 257 6.30 -5.49 -18.57
N PHE A 258 6.09 -5.61 -17.26
CA PHE A 258 6.50 -4.58 -16.29
C PHE A 258 8.02 -4.37 -16.34
N THR A 259 8.82 -5.45 -16.37
CA THR A 259 10.28 -5.38 -16.47
C THR A 259 10.74 -4.77 -17.79
N LYS A 260 10.09 -5.10 -18.91
CA LYS A 260 10.39 -4.49 -20.21
C LYS A 260 10.24 -2.98 -20.17
N MET A 261 9.13 -2.48 -19.60
CA MET A 261 8.88 -1.04 -19.50
C MET A 261 9.83 -0.36 -18.49
N ILE A 262 10.21 -1.03 -17.39
CA ILE A 262 11.23 -0.52 -16.47
C ILE A 262 12.56 -0.32 -17.20
N ALA A 263 13.01 -1.32 -17.95
CA ALA A 263 14.27 -1.24 -18.71
C ALA A 263 14.21 -0.13 -19.78
N GLU A 264 13.11 -0.03 -20.51
CA GLU A 264 12.90 1.02 -21.53
C GLU A 264 12.98 2.41 -20.94
N TYR A 265 12.22 2.69 -19.87
CA TYR A 265 12.21 4.00 -19.23
C TYR A 265 13.53 4.32 -18.52
N ALA A 266 14.25 3.30 -18.05
CA ALA A 266 15.60 3.46 -17.51
C ALA A 266 16.65 3.76 -18.58
N GLY A 267 16.46 3.30 -19.81
CA GLY A 267 17.46 3.30 -20.88
C GLY A 267 18.38 2.06 -20.84
N ASN A 268 18.02 1.01 -20.11
CA ASN A 268 18.81 -0.22 -19.94
C ASN A 268 18.50 -1.23 -21.07
N MET A 269 18.81 -0.86 -22.31
CA MET A 269 18.42 -1.62 -23.51
C MET A 269 19.35 -2.80 -23.86
N GLU A 270 20.50 -2.91 -23.20
CA GLU A 270 21.51 -3.95 -23.48
C GLU A 270 21.14 -5.31 -22.82
N CYS A 271 20.26 -5.31 -21.83
CA CYS A 271 19.85 -6.52 -21.12
C CYS A 271 18.81 -7.30 -21.98
N ASP A 272 19.14 -8.56 -22.31
CA ASP A 272 18.20 -9.47 -22.96
C ASP A 272 17.17 -10.00 -21.95
N ILE A 273 15.97 -9.41 -21.94
CA ILE A 273 14.89 -9.80 -21.04
C ILE A 273 13.99 -10.82 -21.73
N GLN A 274 14.01 -12.05 -21.25
CA GLN A 274 13.25 -13.19 -21.79
C GLN A 274 12.09 -13.58 -20.88
N PRO A 275 10.92 -13.97 -21.42
CA PRO A 275 9.82 -14.50 -20.64
C PRO A 275 10.16 -15.92 -20.14
N CYS A 276 9.62 -16.28 -18.96
CA CYS A 276 9.62 -17.65 -18.45
C CYS A 276 8.29 -17.97 -17.78
N HIS A 277 7.99 -19.25 -17.60
CA HIS A 277 6.84 -19.70 -16.82
C HIS A 277 7.13 -19.68 -15.31
N SER A 278 6.09 -19.64 -14.49
CA SER A 278 6.21 -19.65 -13.02
C SER A 278 6.87 -20.91 -12.50
N ASP A 279 6.70 -22.06 -13.15
CA ASP A 279 7.34 -23.34 -12.78
C ASP A 279 8.84 -23.37 -13.08
N GLU A 280 9.33 -22.51 -13.97
CA GLU A 280 10.78 -22.31 -14.19
C GLU A 280 11.43 -21.43 -13.12
N PHE A 281 10.64 -20.73 -12.31
CA PHE A 281 11.13 -19.79 -11.28
C PHE A 281 10.73 -20.29 -9.88
N PRO A 282 11.63 -20.96 -9.15
CA PRO A 282 11.35 -21.50 -7.82
C PRO A 282 10.89 -20.41 -6.86
N SER A 283 9.72 -20.62 -6.22
CA SER A 283 9.17 -19.74 -5.18
C SER A 283 8.60 -20.62 -4.06
N SER A 284 8.79 -20.21 -2.81
CA SER A 284 8.19 -20.87 -1.64
C SER A 284 6.66 -20.66 -1.58
N VAL A 285 6.16 -19.62 -2.26
CA VAL A 285 4.74 -19.24 -2.29
C VAL A 285 4.16 -19.44 -3.67
N LYS A 286 3.00 -20.10 -3.75
CA LYS A 286 2.20 -20.12 -4.96
C LYS A 286 1.55 -18.74 -5.16
N ARG A 287 2.12 -17.94 -6.05
CA ARG A 287 1.59 -16.62 -6.39
C ARG A 287 0.38 -16.72 -7.30
N PRO A 288 -0.61 -15.80 -7.17
CA PRO A 288 -1.76 -15.77 -8.07
C PRO A 288 -1.33 -15.62 -9.53
N SER A 289 -1.89 -16.46 -10.42
CA SER A 289 -1.66 -16.30 -11.85
C SER A 289 -2.42 -15.10 -12.45
N PHE A 290 -3.49 -14.67 -11.78
CA PHE A 290 -4.28 -13.49 -12.15
C PHE A 290 -4.75 -12.77 -10.89
N SER A 291 -4.26 -11.55 -10.66
CA SER A 291 -4.58 -10.75 -9.48
C SER A 291 -5.11 -9.34 -9.82
N VAL A 292 -5.70 -9.19 -11.01
CA VAL A 292 -6.27 -7.92 -11.45
C VAL A 292 -7.46 -7.53 -10.58
N LEU A 293 -7.44 -6.32 -10.03
CA LEU A 293 -8.49 -5.77 -9.19
C LEU A 293 -9.46 -4.91 -10.00
N ASP A 294 -10.78 -5.11 -9.81
CA ASP A 294 -11.81 -4.21 -10.35
C ASP A 294 -11.83 -2.91 -9.54
N LYS A 295 -11.65 -1.78 -10.19
CA LYS A 295 -11.58 -0.44 -9.59
C LYS A 295 -12.85 0.38 -9.79
N THR A 296 -13.92 -0.23 -10.32
CA THR A 296 -15.17 0.48 -10.63
C THR A 296 -15.75 1.16 -9.39
N LYS A 297 -15.74 0.45 -8.25
CA LYS A 297 -16.30 0.97 -6.99
C LYS A 297 -15.55 2.21 -6.51
N VAL A 298 -14.23 2.17 -6.38
CA VAL A 298 -13.45 3.31 -5.88
C VAL A 298 -13.57 4.51 -6.81
N LYS A 299 -13.52 4.30 -8.13
CA LYS A 299 -13.69 5.37 -9.13
C LYS A 299 -15.05 6.06 -9.02
N SER A 300 -16.13 5.28 -8.95
CA SER A 300 -17.49 5.85 -8.85
C SER A 300 -17.77 6.49 -7.49
N THR A 301 -17.24 5.92 -6.40
CA THR A 301 -17.49 6.43 -5.03
C THR A 301 -16.81 7.77 -4.77
N PHE A 302 -15.59 7.93 -5.23
CA PHE A 302 -14.77 9.12 -4.97
C PHE A 302 -14.54 9.99 -6.22
N ASN A 303 -15.24 9.71 -7.33
CA ASN A 303 -15.12 10.41 -8.60
C ASN A 303 -13.67 10.53 -9.10
N LEU A 304 -12.96 9.39 -9.11
CA LEU A 304 -11.52 9.34 -9.42
C LEU A 304 -11.25 9.07 -10.89
N LYS A 305 -10.21 9.72 -11.42
CA LYS A 305 -9.53 9.32 -12.64
C LYS A 305 -8.19 8.67 -12.25
N VAL A 306 -8.09 7.36 -12.46
CA VAL A 306 -6.89 6.59 -12.11
C VAL A 306 -5.89 6.66 -13.27
N PRO A 307 -4.61 7.00 -13.02
CA PRO A 307 -3.57 7.00 -14.05
C PRO A 307 -3.30 5.61 -14.62
N TYR A 308 -2.87 5.54 -15.89
CA TYR A 308 -2.42 4.30 -16.50
C TYR A 308 -1.05 3.91 -15.93
N TRP A 309 -0.82 2.61 -15.68
CA TRP A 309 0.36 2.14 -14.96
C TRP A 309 1.70 2.55 -15.59
N THR A 310 1.79 2.66 -16.93
CA THR A 310 3.04 3.09 -17.59
C THR A 310 3.33 4.57 -17.37
N GLU A 311 2.30 5.41 -17.26
CA GLU A 311 2.46 6.85 -16.96
C GLU A 311 3.03 7.04 -15.54
N SER A 312 2.48 6.31 -14.57
CA SER A 312 2.94 6.34 -13.19
C SER A 312 4.33 5.73 -13.03
N LEU A 313 4.62 4.63 -13.73
CA LEU A 313 5.96 4.03 -13.77
C LEU A 313 7.01 5.02 -14.31
N LYS A 314 6.68 5.72 -15.39
CA LYS A 314 7.58 6.71 -15.96
C LYS A 314 7.92 7.82 -14.96
N LYS A 315 6.92 8.34 -14.24
CA LYS A 315 7.13 9.36 -13.19
C LYS A 315 8.08 8.86 -12.10
N CYS A 316 7.84 7.66 -11.57
CA CYS A 316 8.69 7.06 -10.56
C CYS A 316 10.15 6.90 -11.04
N ILE A 317 10.35 6.40 -12.25
CA ILE A 317 11.70 6.22 -12.81
C ILE A 317 12.39 7.57 -13.07
N ASP A 318 11.67 8.56 -13.56
CA ASP A 318 12.22 9.91 -13.77
C ASP A 318 12.65 10.54 -12.42
N ASN A 319 11.85 10.37 -11.35
CA ASN A 319 12.21 10.79 -10.00
C ASN A 319 13.48 10.08 -9.49
N ILE A 320 13.57 8.75 -9.66
CA ILE A 320 14.75 7.97 -9.27
C ILE A 320 16.02 8.44 -10.03
N LYS A 321 15.88 8.75 -11.32
CA LYS A 321 17.01 9.27 -12.13
C LYS A 321 17.47 10.66 -11.64
N THR A 322 16.52 11.54 -11.34
CA THR A 322 16.82 12.88 -10.80
C THR A 322 17.55 12.80 -9.46
N TYR A 323 17.20 11.80 -8.63
CA TYR A 323 17.90 11.57 -7.37
C TYR A 323 19.35 11.13 -7.55
N LYS A 324 19.65 10.35 -8.58
CA LYS A 324 21.01 9.82 -8.82
C LYS A 324 21.96 10.79 -9.54
N GLN A 325 21.45 11.91 -10.04
CA GLN A 325 22.23 13.01 -10.62
C GLN A 325 22.66 14.02 -9.53
#